data_7fe83a4069a6e93c30b42d2fbb2af659
#
_entry.id   7fe83a4069a6e93c30b42d2fbb2af659
#
_cell.length_a   1.000
_cell.length_b   1.000
_cell.length_c   1.000
_cell.angle_alpha   90.00
_cell.angle_beta   90.00
_cell.angle_gamma   90.00
#
_symmetry.space_group_name_H-M   'P 1'
#
loop_
_entity.id
_entity.type
_entity.pdbx_description
1 polymer ?
#
loop_
_entity_poly.entity_id
_entity_poly.type
_entity_poly.pdbx_seq_one_letter_code
_entity_poly.pdbx_strand_id
1 'polypeptide(L)'
;MKIKKSTKALAAAASLAMMTTVGLSACGGSGSSETDADGKPVIRIALIKRSTQIEAKKMKLQKDLEAACDCTIKWDEILDTQWAQQSSTVLASGDVADITIWGYTSDNFAQYDYWEDLSDDLDQMPNVKAYFKAVPNAEKFGSDIDGHVWQVPSDYGNASGAKWSSGQNLMINKSWLEKLGLDVPKTWDDLTKVLTAFKNDDPNGNGEADEIPMLINQLGTAGFNWWDPFLLLNGTGLNTQVVSTAGSKGIYIKDGKIGNFMITDNFRQVIEYYHSLIEKGLMPKDILTRDGSQNTADISNDGKTAKVGLIFGWNTGNFGDLKDQYESIEVPAAPGVSYEETTWEPQFEDIYNGACVKADLDEAHKTAALKIIDKWITPDMSMESYYGDLDTYISNEGDGKYNVLKFQDDLSTFGLADRGLTWVSDDMSVSGDEDKVLAEKDGKTYETQQSHIGDKDLIPAYVRLSAEDNTTVSNNNSNIFNYAMPLISTWIQDGGLTDDAWNEYVSTMKQQGVDENVKLWQKWYDKTMAQE
;
A
#
# COMPACT_ATOMS: atom_id res chain seq x y z
N MET A 1 18.47 5.33 69.26
CA MET A 1 19.53 4.50 68.66
C MET A 1 19.63 4.83 67.20
N LYS A 2 20.80 5.31 66.76
CA LYS A 2 21.06 5.90 65.43
C LYS A 2 20.99 4.85 64.38
N ILE A 3 20.31 5.13 63.23
CA ILE A 3 20.54 4.43 61.97
C ILE A 3 20.74 5.44 60.84
N LYS A 4 21.85 5.27 60.17
CA LYS A 4 22.39 6.09 59.09
C LYS A 4 21.61 5.94 57.79
N LYS A 5 21.43 7.06 57.11
CA LYS A 5 21.16 7.16 55.66
C LYS A 5 22.37 6.61 54.88
N SER A 6 22.13 5.84 53.83
CA SER A 6 23.07 5.65 52.74
C SER A 6 22.34 5.70 51.37
N THR A 7 22.61 6.75 50.67
CA THR A 7 22.45 7.01 49.25
C THR A 7 23.04 5.90 48.39
N LYS A 8 22.34 5.46 47.35
CA LYS A 8 22.93 4.95 46.12
C LYS A 8 22.18 5.47 44.91
N ALA A 9 22.66 6.56 44.36
CA ALA A 9 22.63 6.84 42.95
C ALA A 9 23.67 5.93 42.29
N LEU A 10 23.32 5.31 41.16
CA LEU A 10 24.16 4.96 40.01
C LEU A 10 23.47 3.86 39.20
N ALA A 11 23.03 4.23 38.03
CA ALA A 11 23.44 3.56 36.81
C ALA A 11 22.61 4.13 35.64
N ALA A 12 23.04 5.26 35.16
CA ALA A 12 22.73 5.73 33.81
C ALA A 12 24.06 6.10 33.18
N ALA A 13 24.70 5.15 32.52
CA ALA A 13 25.81 5.41 31.59
C ALA A 13 26.39 4.08 31.13
N ALA A 14 25.95 3.57 30.01
CA ALA A 14 26.76 2.69 29.16
C ALA A 14 26.00 2.37 27.86
N SER A 15 25.97 3.30 26.94
CA SER A 15 25.84 3.00 25.49
C SER A 15 26.23 4.25 24.69
N LEU A 16 27.49 4.65 24.88
CA LEU A 16 28.11 5.68 24.02
C LEU A 16 29.54 5.21 23.80
N ALA A 17 29.79 4.50 22.72
CA ALA A 17 31.10 4.42 22.09
C ALA A 17 31.05 3.49 20.88
N MET A 18 30.77 4.09 19.71
CA MET A 18 31.39 3.76 18.43
C MET A 18 31.06 4.91 17.45
N MET A 19 31.63 6.06 17.73
CA MET A 19 31.87 7.07 16.70
C MET A 19 33.26 6.80 16.13
N THR A 20 33.32 6.19 14.98
CA THR A 20 34.49 6.28 14.12
C THR A 20 34.54 7.70 13.56
N THR A 21 35.56 8.40 13.91
CA THR A 21 35.93 9.72 13.40
C THR A 21 36.13 9.67 11.89
N VAL A 22 35.15 10.17 11.14
CA VAL A 22 35.36 10.66 9.80
C VAL A 22 35.43 12.20 9.91
N GLY A 23 36.53 12.74 9.39
CA GLY A 23 36.88 14.14 9.55
C GLY A 23 35.78 15.11 9.10
N LEU A 24 35.42 16.00 10.02
CA LEU A 24 34.65 17.19 9.70
C LEU A 24 35.53 18.13 8.85
N SER A 25 35.24 18.18 7.56
CA SER A 25 35.54 19.36 6.75
C SER A 25 34.26 20.19 6.71
N ALA A 26 34.14 21.13 7.64
CA ALA A 26 33.10 22.14 7.59
C ALA A 26 33.44 23.13 6.47
N CYS A 27 32.67 23.10 5.38
CA CYS A 27 32.49 24.25 4.52
C CYS A 27 31.01 24.34 4.17
N GLY A 28 30.44 25.50 4.42
CA GLY A 28 29.01 25.77 4.25
C GLY A 28 28.57 25.81 2.78
N GLY A 29 27.33 25.49 2.60
CA GLY A 29 26.36 25.86 1.56
C GLY A 29 26.81 25.84 0.12
N SER A 30 26.32 24.85 -0.60
CA SER A 30 25.87 24.85 -1.99
C SER A 30 25.83 23.40 -2.48
N GLY A 31 24.97 23.11 -3.48
CA GLY A 31 24.63 21.81 -4.02
C GLY A 31 25.79 20.84 -4.14
N SER A 32 25.50 19.54 -4.13
CA SER A 32 26.55 18.50 -4.26
C SER A 32 27.36 18.75 -5.52
N SER A 33 28.67 18.93 -5.35
CA SER A 33 29.64 19.09 -6.43
C SER A 33 30.70 17.98 -6.33
N GLU A 34 30.32 16.83 -5.76
CA GLU A 34 31.22 15.69 -5.61
C GLU A 34 31.51 15.07 -6.99
N THR A 35 32.79 14.94 -7.34
CA THR A 35 33.22 14.26 -8.57
C THR A 35 34.11 13.07 -8.21
N ASP A 36 34.08 12.03 -9.06
CA ASP A 36 34.97 10.89 -8.92
C ASP A 36 36.40 11.19 -9.39
N ALA A 37 37.27 10.20 -9.37
CA ALA A 37 38.67 10.34 -9.76
C ALA A 37 38.86 10.73 -11.24
N ASP A 38 37.88 10.46 -12.09
CA ASP A 38 37.87 10.78 -13.52
C ASP A 38 37.18 12.13 -13.82
N GLY A 39 36.71 12.83 -12.78
CA GLY A 39 36.03 14.13 -12.86
C GLY A 39 34.57 14.04 -13.26
N LYS A 40 33.94 12.88 -13.20
CA LYS A 40 32.51 12.70 -13.46
C LYS A 40 31.68 13.03 -12.23
N PRO A 41 30.43 13.53 -12.39
CA PRO A 41 29.54 13.75 -11.27
C PRO A 41 29.32 12.48 -10.45
N VAL A 42 29.27 12.60 -9.12
CA VAL A 42 28.83 11.53 -8.22
C VAL A 42 27.42 11.82 -7.77
N ILE A 43 26.47 11.01 -8.22
CA ILE A 43 25.05 11.17 -7.91
C ILE A 43 24.67 10.27 -6.72
N ARG A 44 24.25 10.90 -5.64
CA ARG A 44 23.74 10.21 -4.44
C ARG A 44 22.26 9.86 -4.62
N ILE A 45 21.93 8.57 -4.60
CA ILE A 45 20.54 8.09 -4.72
C ILE A 45 20.10 7.45 -3.41
N ALA A 46 19.11 8.04 -2.75
CA ALA A 46 18.43 7.39 -1.64
C ALA A 46 17.33 6.47 -2.15
N LEU A 47 17.43 5.18 -1.86
CA LEU A 47 16.44 4.17 -2.20
C LEU A 47 15.79 3.64 -0.95
N ILE A 48 14.49 3.91 -0.79
CA ILE A 48 13.71 3.41 0.34
C ILE A 48 13.17 2.03 -0.02
N LYS A 49 13.63 0.99 0.67
CA LYS A 49 13.40 -0.41 0.30
C LYS A 49 12.99 -1.30 1.48
N ARG A 50 12.47 -2.49 1.17
CA ARG A 50 12.21 -3.54 2.16
C ARG A 50 13.48 -4.32 2.48
N SER A 51 13.50 -4.99 3.64
CA SER A 51 14.66 -5.80 4.05
C SER A 51 14.93 -7.01 3.14
N THR A 52 13.91 -7.50 2.45
CA THR A 52 14.00 -8.66 1.54
C THR A 52 14.62 -8.31 0.18
N GLN A 53 14.60 -7.03 -0.21
CA GLN A 53 15.04 -6.60 -1.54
C GLN A 53 16.56 -6.65 -1.71
N ILE A 54 16.99 -7.03 -2.92
CA ILE A 54 18.39 -7.00 -3.32
C ILE A 54 19.00 -5.60 -3.16
N GLU A 55 20.30 -5.52 -2.95
CA GLU A 55 21.03 -4.25 -3.01
C GLU A 55 21.16 -3.78 -4.46
N ALA A 56 20.72 -2.55 -4.77
CA ALA A 56 20.74 -1.99 -6.13
C ALA A 56 22.13 -2.02 -6.77
N LYS A 57 23.19 -1.82 -5.97
CA LYS A 57 24.58 -1.90 -6.43
C LYS A 57 25.01 -3.30 -6.94
N LYS A 58 24.25 -4.35 -6.63
CA LYS A 58 24.52 -5.72 -7.09
C LYS A 58 23.83 -6.02 -8.42
N MET A 59 22.90 -5.19 -8.85
CA MET A 59 22.16 -5.34 -10.10
C MET A 59 22.96 -4.77 -11.27
N LYS A 60 22.73 -5.29 -12.46
CA LYS A 60 23.22 -4.73 -13.71
C LYS A 60 22.70 -3.30 -13.94
N LEU A 61 21.50 -3.01 -13.43
CA LEU A 61 20.83 -1.70 -13.41
C LEU A 61 21.79 -0.54 -13.11
N GLN A 62 22.64 -0.66 -12.08
CA GLN A 62 23.60 0.39 -11.72
C GLN A 62 24.50 0.76 -12.90
N LYS A 63 25.10 -0.23 -13.56
CA LYS A 63 26.04 0.01 -14.66
C LYS A 63 25.35 0.65 -15.86
N ASP A 64 24.13 0.26 -16.14
CA ASP A 64 23.36 0.78 -17.27
C ASP A 64 22.94 2.24 -17.00
N LEU A 65 22.60 2.58 -15.76
CA LEU A 65 22.33 3.95 -15.35
C LEU A 65 23.59 4.84 -15.38
N GLU A 66 24.73 4.34 -14.83
CA GLU A 66 26.01 5.05 -14.86
C GLU A 66 26.50 5.32 -16.30
N ALA A 67 26.29 4.35 -17.20
CA ALA A 67 26.61 4.53 -18.60
C ALA A 67 25.73 5.58 -19.29
N ALA A 68 24.44 5.68 -18.92
CA ALA A 68 23.51 6.64 -19.51
C ALA A 68 23.76 8.08 -19.04
N CYS A 69 24.12 8.28 -17.78
CA CYS A 69 24.38 9.61 -17.22
C CYS A 69 25.81 10.09 -17.39
N ASP A 70 26.75 9.21 -17.75
CA ASP A 70 28.19 9.46 -17.68
C ASP A 70 28.63 9.94 -16.30
N CYS A 71 28.16 9.25 -15.26
CA CYS A 71 28.34 9.60 -13.85
C CYS A 71 28.67 8.37 -13.02
N THR A 72 29.00 8.56 -11.75
CA THR A 72 29.13 7.51 -10.73
C THR A 72 27.94 7.57 -9.80
N ILE A 73 27.31 6.42 -9.49
CA ILE A 73 26.16 6.35 -8.58
C ILE A 73 26.59 5.85 -7.19
N LYS A 74 26.15 6.58 -6.16
CA LYS A 74 26.33 6.24 -4.75
C LYS A 74 24.98 6.00 -4.11
N TRP A 75 24.74 4.75 -3.71
CA TRP A 75 23.47 4.35 -3.11
C TRP A 75 23.44 4.56 -1.62
N ASP A 76 22.39 5.22 -1.14
CA ASP A 76 21.94 5.27 0.23
C ASP A 76 20.69 4.38 0.35
N GLU A 77 20.88 3.08 0.60
CA GLU A 77 19.77 2.14 0.73
C GLU A 77 19.25 2.13 2.16
N ILE A 78 18.02 2.59 2.34
CA ILE A 78 17.39 2.79 3.64
C ILE A 78 16.17 1.88 3.75
N LEU A 79 16.08 1.11 4.85
CA LEU A 79 14.90 0.30 5.10
C LEU A 79 13.68 1.18 5.37
N ASP A 80 12.53 0.82 4.82
CA ASP A 80 11.26 1.55 4.98
C ASP A 80 10.89 1.70 6.46
N THR A 81 11.13 0.68 7.28
CA THR A 81 10.94 0.74 8.74
C THR A 81 11.86 1.76 9.43
N GLN A 82 13.05 1.98 8.90
CA GLN A 82 14.00 3.00 9.39
C GLN A 82 13.63 4.38 8.85
N TRP A 83 13.20 4.46 7.58
CA TRP A 83 12.81 5.71 6.95
C TRP A 83 11.66 6.39 7.67
N ALA A 84 10.66 5.65 8.09
CA ALA A 84 9.55 6.17 8.89
C ALA A 84 10.00 6.95 10.14
N GLN A 85 11.17 6.60 10.71
CA GLN A 85 11.76 7.27 11.88
C GLN A 85 12.76 8.37 11.50
N GLN A 86 13.49 8.20 10.40
CA GLN A 86 14.60 9.06 10.00
C GLN A 86 14.17 10.22 9.10
N SER A 87 13.09 10.06 8.33
CA SER A 87 12.65 11.06 7.35
C SER A 87 12.52 12.47 7.92
N SER A 88 11.94 12.61 9.11
CA SER A 88 11.82 13.90 9.79
C SER A 88 13.18 14.55 10.11
N THR A 89 14.18 13.75 10.44
CA THR A 89 15.55 14.22 10.74
C THR A 89 16.24 14.68 9.46
N VAL A 90 16.10 13.91 8.38
CA VAL A 90 16.64 14.25 7.05
C VAL A 90 16.02 15.56 6.56
N LEU A 91 14.69 15.68 6.64
CA LEU A 91 13.98 16.90 6.26
C LEU A 91 14.36 18.11 7.13
N ALA A 92 14.52 17.92 8.45
CA ALA A 92 14.91 19.00 9.34
C ALA A 92 16.37 19.47 9.11
N SER A 93 17.24 18.59 8.63
CA SER A 93 18.65 18.93 8.33
C SER A 93 18.85 19.45 6.91
N GLY A 94 17.91 19.20 5.99
CA GLY A 94 18.06 19.48 4.57
C GLY A 94 19.07 18.57 3.85
N ASP A 95 19.55 17.48 4.49
CA ASP A 95 20.48 16.53 3.88
C ASP A 95 19.79 15.52 2.99
N VAL A 96 19.00 16.01 2.02
CA VAL A 96 18.33 15.16 1.04
C VAL A 96 19.33 14.70 -0.02
N ALA A 97 19.12 13.49 -0.57
CA ALA A 97 19.94 12.94 -1.64
C ALA A 97 19.64 13.64 -2.97
N ASP A 98 20.56 13.55 -3.95
CA ASP A 98 20.38 14.15 -5.27
C ASP A 98 19.17 13.60 -6.00
N ILE A 99 18.91 12.28 -5.84
CA ILE A 99 17.67 11.60 -6.23
C ILE A 99 17.16 10.83 -5.02
N THR A 100 15.86 10.86 -4.78
CA THR A 100 15.23 9.98 -3.79
C THR A 100 14.13 9.17 -4.45
N ILE A 101 14.17 7.85 -4.26
CA ILE A 101 13.18 6.90 -4.77
C ILE A 101 12.32 6.41 -3.60
N TRP A 102 11.00 6.56 -3.71
CA TRP A 102 10.01 6.11 -2.70
C TRP A 102 10.08 6.82 -1.33
N GLY A 103 10.84 7.89 -1.21
CA GLY A 103 11.09 8.54 0.09
C GLY A 103 10.10 9.62 0.48
N TYR A 104 9.47 10.29 -0.47
CA TYR A 104 8.68 11.49 -0.22
C TYR A 104 7.32 11.45 -0.90
N THR A 105 6.39 12.21 -0.34
CA THR A 105 5.02 12.35 -0.81
C THR A 105 4.73 13.81 -1.16
N SER A 106 3.57 14.06 -1.78
CA SER A 106 3.10 15.41 -2.09
C SER A 106 3.10 16.37 -0.89
N ASP A 107 2.86 15.83 0.33
CA ASP A 107 2.86 16.64 1.54
C ASP A 107 4.25 17.21 1.84
N ASN A 108 5.29 16.43 1.57
CA ASN A 108 6.67 16.89 1.74
C ASN A 108 7.02 17.96 0.72
N PHE A 109 6.64 17.77 -0.55
CA PHE A 109 6.88 18.75 -1.62
C PHE A 109 6.21 20.10 -1.33
N ALA A 110 5.00 20.08 -0.75
CA ALA A 110 4.29 21.29 -0.37
C ALA A 110 4.89 22.02 0.85
N GLN A 111 5.66 21.29 1.70
CA GLN A 111 6.17 21.82 2.98
C GLN A 111 7.61 22.31 2.93
N TYR A 112 8.44 21.78 2.01
CA TYR A 112 9.87 22.03 1.98
C TYR A 112 10.35 22.38 0.57
N ASP A 113 11.24 23.35 0.43
CA ASP A 113 11.83 23.81 -0.82
C ASP A 113 13.11 23.03 -1.17
N TYR A 114 13.07 21.69 -1.07
CA TYR A 114 14.25 20.85 -1.28
C TYR A 114 14.28 20.17 -2.64
N TRP A 115 13.21 20.23 -3.39
CA TRP A 115 13.06 19.50 -4.64
C TRP A 115 12.96 20.41 -5.85
N GLU A 116 13.49 19.92 -6.94
CA GLU A 116 13.44 20.57 -8.24
C GLU A 116 12.03 20.47 -8.82
N ASP A 117 11.55 21.57 -9.37
CA ASP A 117 10.38 21.59 -10.24
C ASP A 117 10.79 21.09 -11.63
N LEU A 118 10.40 19.88 -11.95
CA LEU A 118 10.76 19.20 -13.20
C LEU A 118 9.95 19.69 -14.42
N SER A 119 9.00 20.61 -14.26
CA SER A 119 8.13 21.07 -15.34
C SER A 119 8.90 21.59 -16.54
N ASP A 120 9.95 22.38 -16.29
CA ASP A 120 10.81 22.94 -17.34
C ASP A 120 11.88 21.96 -17.84
N ASP A 121 12.08 20.83 -17.15
CA ASP A 121 13.10 19.83 -17.46
C ASP A 121 12.58 18.66 -18.30
N LEU A 122 11.27 18.54 -18.49
CA LEU A 122 10.65 17.42 -19.23
C LEU A 122 11.18 17.28 -20.67
N ASP A 123 11.63 18.38 -21.30
CA ASP A 123 12.24 18.31 -22.64
C ASP A 123 13.62 17.61 -22.63
N GLN A 124 14.28 17.52 -21.48
CA GLN A 124 15.51 16.78 -21.27
C GLN A 124 15.26 15.31 -20.92
N MET A 125 14.01 14.94 -20.65
CA MET A 125 13.57 13.59 -20.24
C MET A 125 12.53 13.03 -21.23
N PRO A 126 12.91 12.67 -22.47
CA PRO A 126 11.98 12.25 -23.52
C PRO A 126 11.18 10.99 -23.17
N ASN A 127 11.75 10.06 -22.39
CA ASN A 127 11.04 8.85 -21.94
C ASN A 127 10.00 9.19 -20.85
N VAL A 128 10.33 10.05 -19.91
CA VAL A 128 9.37 10.57 -18.90
C VAL A 128 8.24 11.33 -19.59
N LYS A 129 8.57 12.17 -20.59
CA LYS A 129 7.57 12.89 -21.37
C LYS A 129 6.63 11.95 -22.15
N ALA A 130 7.17 10.85 -22.69
CA ALA A 130 6.38 9.81 -23.35
C ALA A 130 5.49 9.08 -22.34
N TYR A 131 5.99 8.79 -21.16
CA TYR A 131 5.25 8.19 -20.06
C TYR A 131 4.05 9.06 -19.64
N PHE A 132 4.27 10.33 -19.34
CA PHE A 132 3.21 11.26 -18.95
C PHE A 132 2.16 11.45 -20.05
N LYS A 133 2.58 11.44 -21.30
CA LYS A 133 1.64 11.46 -22.43
C LYS A 133 0.78 10.19 -22.53
N ALA A 134 1.36 9.03 -22.22
CA ALA A 134 0.66 7.75 -22.26
C ALA A 134 -0.26 7.58 -21.03
N VAL A 135 0.17 8.08 -19.87
CA VAL A 135 -0.51 7.96 -18.58
C VAL A 135 -0.68 9.34 -17.96
N PRO A 136 -1.66 10.16 -18.41
CA PRO A 136 -1.84 11.54 -17.90
C PRO A 136 -2.07 11.61 -16.38
N ASN A 137 -2.63 10.56 -15.78
CA ASN A 137 -2.84 10.50 -14.34
C ASN A 137 -1.52 10.35 -13.56
N ALA A 138 -0.46 9.81 -14.17
CA ALA A 138 0.87 9.80 -13.57
C ALA A 138 1.46 11.21 -13.48
N GLU A 139 1.31 12.04 -14.52
CA GLU A 139 1.70 13.45 -14.46
C GLU A 139 0.93 14.19 -13.38
N LYS A 140 -0.41 14.05 -13.33
CA LYS A 140 -1.23 14.63 -12.26
C LYS A 140 -0.81 14.14 -10.87
N PHE A 141 -0.48 12.85 -10.74
CA PHE A 141 0.02 12.29 -9.48
C PHE A 141 1.39 12.86 -9.11
N GLY A 142 2.27 13.10 -10.06
CA GLY A 142 3.60 13.71 -9.85
C GLY A 142 3.56 15.20 -9.56
N SER A 143 2.45 15.89 -9.90
CA SER A 143 2.33 17.34 -9.90
C SER A 143 1.51 17.87 -8.72
N ASP A 144 1.67 19.15 -8.41
CA ASP A 144 0.72 19.89 -7.58
C ASP A 144 -0.44 20.46 -8.43
N ILE A 145 -1.37 21.13 -7.75
CA ILE A 145 -2.56 21.68 -8.39
C ILE A 145 -2.26 22.91 -9.27
N ASP A 146 -1.09 23.51 -9.13
CA ASP A 146 -0.63 24.66 -9.92
C ASP A 146 0.20 24.21 -11.13
N GLY A 147 0.44 22.89 -11.29
CA GLY A 147 1.09 22.25 -12.44
C GLY A 147 2.59 22.06 -12.31
N HIS A 148 3.17 22.31 -11.14
CA HIS A 148 4.59 22.02 -10.88
C HIS A 148 4.79 20.51 -10.71
N VAL A 149 5.76 19.94 -11.41
CA VAL A 149 6.08 18.50 -11.38
C VAL A 149 7.18 18.23 -10.36
N TRP A 150 6.84 17.60 -9.25
CA TRP A 150 7.77 17.34 -8.14
C TRP A 150 8.39 15.94 -8.15
N GLN A 151 7.78 15.00 -8.85
CA GLN A 151 8.30 13.64 -8.95
C GLN A 151 7.88 12.97 -10.26
N VAL A 152 8.68 11.98 -10.69
CA VAL A 152 8.30 11.01 -11.71
C VAL A 152 7.78 9.77 -10.99
N PRO A 153 6.47 9.50 -10.99
CA PRO A 153 5.88 8.35 -10.31
C PRO A 153 6.30 7.03 -10.92
N SER A 154 6.24 5.96 -10.14
CA SER A 154 6.26 4.61 -10.67
C SER A 154 4.86 4.19 -11.07
N ASP A 155 4.76 3.46 -12.17
CA ASP A 155 3.53 2.86 -12.67
C ASP A 155 3.81 1.40 -13.05
N TYR A 156 3.19 0.49 -12.32
CA TYR A 156 3.33 -0.95 -12.56
C TYR A 156 2.33 -1.46 -13.60
N GLY A 157 1.37 -0.61 -13.98
CA GLY A 157 0.45 -0.77 -15.10
C GLY A 157 -0.18 -2.14 -15.21
N ASN A 158 -0.64 -2.42 -16.40
CA ASN A 158 -1.21 -3.73 -16.74
C ASN A 158 -0.14 -4.81 -17.02
N ALA A 159 1.16 -4.56 -16.79
CA ALA A 159 2.18 -5.61 -16.90
C ALA A 159 1.91 -6.77 -15.95
N SER A 160 1.13 -6.50 -14.91
CA SER A 160 0.57 -7.57 -14.12
C SER A 160 -0.45 -8.42 -14.89
N GLY A 161 -0.89 -8.05 -16.08
CA GLY A 161 -2.02 -8.72 -16.73
C GLY A 161 -3.33 -8.60 -15.92
N ALA A 162 -3.26 -7.93 -14.77
CA ALA A 162 -4.28 -7.92 -13.75
C ALA A 162 -5.18 -6.69 -13.85
N LYS A 163 -5.68 -6.41 -15.06
CA LYS A 163 -6.56 -5.26 -15.34
C LYS A 163 -7.72 -5.10 -14.34
N TRP A 164 -8.07 -6.16 -13.62
CA TRP A 164 -9.19 -6.21 -12.70
C TRP A 164 -8.78 -6.42 -11.23
N SER A 165 -7.49 -6.61 -10.95
CA SER A 165 -7.02 -6.89 -9.60
C SER A 165 -6.82 -5.61 -8.80
N SER A 166 -7.54 -5.47 -7.70
CA SER A 166 -7.27 -4.45 -6.70
C SER A 166 -6.21 -4.90 -5.67
N GLY A 167 -5.72 -6.14 -5.78
CA GLY A 167 -4.89 -6.76 -4.73
C GLY A 167 -5.64 -7.00 -3.42
N GLN A 168 -6.96 -6.88 -3.46
CA GLN A 168 -7.87 -7.10 -2.34
C GLN A 168 -8.82 -8.24 -2.72
N ASN A 169 -8.74 -9.37 -2.07
CA ASN A 169 -9.56 -10.52 -2.40
C ASN A 169 -10.19 -11.12 -1.14
N LEU A 170 -11.46 -11.53 -1.24
CA LEU A 170 -12.14 -12.37 -0.27
C LEU A 170 -12.06 -13.81 -0.75
N MET A 171 -11.29 -14.64 -0.08
CA MET A 171 -10.97 -15.99 -0.52
C MET A 171 -11.63 -17.03 0.38
N ILE A 172 -12.27 -18.02 -0.24
CA ILE A 172 -12.96 -19.12 0.46
C ILE A 172 -12.38 -20.47 0.07
N ASN A 173 -12.41 -21.41 0.99
CA ASN A 173 -12.04 -22.80 0.69
C ASN A 173 -13.15 -23.49 -0.11
N LYS A 174 -12.97 -23.54 -1.45
CA LYS A 174 -13.93 -24.15 -2.36
C LYS A 174 -14.02 -25.67 -2.19
N SER A 175 -12.90 -26.32 -1.82
CA SER A 175 -12.89 -27.76 -1.60
C SER A 175 -13.77 -28.15 -0.40
N TRP A 176 -13.87 -27.29 0.60
CA TRP A 176 -14.78 -27.46 1.72
C TRP A 176 -16.25 -27.26 1.31
N LEU A 177 -16.52 -26.25 0.47
CA LEU A 177 -17.87 -26.05 -0.09
C LEU A 177 -18.32 -27.28 -0.89
N GLU A 178 -17.47 -27.76 -1.80
CA GLU A 178 -17.75 -28.94 -2.62
C GLU A 178 -17.99 -30.20 -1.76
N LYS A 179 -17.13 -30.46 -0.77
CA LYS A 179 -17.24 -31.61 0.13
C LYS A 179 -18.54 -31.60 0.93
N LEU A 180 -18.97 -30.43 1.36
CA LEU A 180 -20.20 -30.26 2.17
C LEU A 180 -21.45 -30.04 1.30
N GLY A 181 -21.31 -29.92 -0.02
CA GLY A 181 -22.43 -29.66 -0.94
C GLY A 181 -23.05 -28.29 -0.74
N LEU A 182 -22.23 -27.27 -0.45
CA LEU A 182 -22.64 -25.90 -0.23
C LEU A 182 -22.35 -25.03 -1.44
N ASP A 183 -23.21 -24.09 -1.71
CA ASP A 183 -22.99 -23.05 -2.71
C ASP A 183 -22.11 -21.90 -2.15
N VAL A 184 -21.46 -21.14 -3.04
CA VAL A 184 -20.77 -19.90 -2.71
C VAL A 184 -21.77 -18.91 -2.06
N PRO A 185 -21.47 -18.35 -0.87
CA PRO A 185 -22.40 -17.48 -0.16
C PRO A 185 -22.60 -16.15 -0.90
N LYS A 186 -23.85 -15.73 -1.10
CA LYS A 186 -24.23 -14.46 -1.76
C LYS A 186 -24.72 -13.39 -0.79
N THR A 187 -25.08 -13.80 0.42
CA THR A 187 -25.55 -12.90 1.48
C THR A 187 -24.81 -13.19 2.78
N TRP A 188 -24.84 -12.27 3.74
CA TRP A 188 -24.26 -12.50 5.07
C TRP A 188 -24.94 -13.66 5.80
N ASP A 189 -26.22 -13.89 5.54
CA ASP A 189 -26.93 -15.05 6.09
C ASP A 189 -26.41 -16.37 5.50
N ASP A 190 -26.15 -16.40 4.20
CA ASP A 190 -25.55 -17.58 3.55
C ASP A 190 -24.12 -17.78 4.03
N LEU A 191 -23.35 -16.68 4.14
CA LEU A 191 -21.99 -16.74 4.70
C LEU A 191 -22.00 -17.32 6.11
N THR A 192 -22.92 -16.88 6.98
CA THR A 192 -23.05 -17.42 8.34
C THR A 192 -23.38 -18.92 8.33
N LYS A 193 -24.23 -19.40 7.40
CA LYS A 193 -24.54 -20.85 7.25
C LYS A 193 -23.31 -21.63 6.81
N VAL A 194 -22.58 -21.12 5.81
CA VAL A 194 -21.36 -21.75 5.30
C VAL A 194 -20.30 -21.85 6.41
N LEU A 195 -20.02 -20.75 7.10
CA LEU A 195 -19.06 -20.72 8.20
C LEU A 195 -19.47 -21.65 9.36
N THR A 196 -20.79 -21.80 9.61
CA THR A 196 -21.29 -22.74 10.63
C THR A 196 -21.05 -24.20 10.22
N ALA A 197 -21.24 -24.52 8.95
CA ALA A 197 -20.94 -25.85 8.44
C ALA A 197 -19.42 -26.13 8.46
N PHE A 198 -18.60 -25.15 8.08
CA PHE A 198 -17.13 -25.26 8.18
C PHE A 198 -16.67 -25.60 9.61
N LYS A 199 -17.30 -24.99 10.61
CA LYS A 199 -16.98 -25.26 12.02
C LYS A 199 -17.38 -26.67 12.48
N ASN A 200 -18.52 -27.18 12.01
CA ASN A 200 -19.17 -28.33 12.66
C ASN A 200 -18.99 -29.66 11.93
N ASP A 201 -18.67 -29.62 10.64
CA ASP A 201 -18.80 -30.80 9.76
C ASP A 201 -17.45 -31.35 9.27
N ASP A 202 -16.32 -31.01 9.94
CA ASP A 202 -14.97 -31.52 9.63
C ASP A 202 -14.67 -31.52 8.12
N PRO A 203 -14.69 -30.35 7.46
CA PRO A 203 -14.48 -30.29 6.01
C PRO A 203 -13.06 -30.65 5.59
N ASN A 204 -12.05 -30.46 6.43
CA ASN A 204 -10.68 -30.88 6.14
C ASN A 204 -10.50 -32.41 6.29
N GLY A 205 -11.37 -33.08 7.03
CA GLY A 205 -11.44 -34.55 7.13
C GLY A 205 -10.36 -35.16 8.00
N ASN A 206 -9.77 -34.40 8.91
CA ASN A 206 -8.72 -34.88 9.79
C ASN A 206 -9.25 -35.52 11.10
N GLY A 207 -10.55 -35.36 11.39
CA GLY A 207 -11.22 -35.89 12.58
C GLY A 207 -11.00 -35.03 13.84
N GLU A 208 -10.45 -33.85 13.71
CA GLU A 208 -10.21 -32.87 14.77
C GLU A 208 -11.10 -31.62 14.53
N ALA A 209 -11.52 -30.95 15.57
CA ALA A 209 -12.28 -29.70 15.47
C ALA A 209 -11.29 -28.53 15.49
N ASP A 210 -10.49 -28.39 14.43
CA ASP A 210 -9.42 -27.40 14.35
C ASP A 210 -9.60 -26.39 13.20
N GLU A 211 -10.76 -26.41 12.55
CA GLU A 211 -11.11 -25.45 11.52
C GLU A 211 -11.27 -24.04 12.09
N ILE A 212 -10.76 -23.08 11.34
CA ILE A 212 -10.98 -21.64 11.52
C ILE A 212 -11.93 -21.20 10.41
N PRO A 213 -13.26 -21.13 10.68
CA PRO A 213 -14.22 -20.82 9.61
C PRO A 213 -13.94 -19.49 8.92
N MET A 214 -13.64 -18.44 9.70
CA MET A 214 -13.21 -17.15 9.17
C MET A 214 -12.02 -16.61 9.96
N LEU A 215 -11.00 -16.17 9.24
CA LEU A 215 -9.85 -15.47 9.74
C LEU A 215 -9.86 -14.03 9.21
N ILE A 216 -9.45 -13.07 10.02
CA ILE A 216 -9.26 -11.68 9.60
C ILE A 216 -7.88 -11.17 10.00
N ASN A 217 -7.41 -10.15 9.32
CA ASN A 217 -6.21 -9.42 9.70
C ASN A 217 -6.49 -8.51 10.89
N GLN A 218 -5.42 -8.10 11.59
CA GLN A 218 -5.53 -7.13 12.66
C GLN A 218 -6.09 -5.80 12.15
N LEU A 219 -6.89 -5.15 12.99
CA LEU A 219 -7.34 -3.79 12.72
C LEU A 219 -6.16 -2.81 12.79
N GLY A 220 -6.10 -1.90 11.84
CA GLY A 220 -5.14 -0.81 11.86
C GLY A 220 -5.42 0.15 13.03
N THR A 221 -4.37 0.64 13.70
CA THR A 221 -4.51 1.58 14.83
C THR A 221 -4.58 3.04 14.39
N ALA A 222 -4.10 3.34 13.18
CA ALA A 222 -4.00 4.72 12.65
C ALA A 222 -4.68 4.89 11.29
N GLY A 223 -5.48 3.91 10.87
CA GLY A 223 -6.18 3.87 9.59
C GLY A 223 -6.47 2.44 9.15
N PHE A 224 -7.20 2.33 8.06
CA PHE A 224 -7.48 1.08 7.38
C PHE A 224 -6.28 0.70 6.49
N ASN A 225 -6.08 -0.60 6.27
CA ASN A 225 -4.89 -1.12 5.60
C ASN A 225 -5.29 -2.13 4.50
N TRP A 226 -4.27 -2.70 3.85
CA TRP A 226 -4.43 -3.82 2.93
C TRP A 226 -5.14 -4.99 3.63
N TRP A 227 -6.10 -5.59 2.92
CA TRP A 227 -6.89 -6.75 3.38
C TRP A 227 -7.60 -6.50 4.71
N ASP A 228 -8.02 -5.25 4.90
CA ASP A 228 -8.73 -4.83 6.11
C ASP A 228 -10.08 -5.55 6.22
N PRO A 229 -10.49 -6.01 7.40
CA PRO A 229 -11.80 -6.63 7.59
C PRO A 229 -12.98 -5.76 7.14
N PHE A 230 -12.82 -4.43 7.20
CA PHE A 230 -13.85 -3.49 6.76
C PHE A 230 -14.03 -3.42 5.24
N LEU A 231 -13.27 -4.19 4.43
CA LEU A 231 -13.64 -4.48 3.05
C LEU A 231 -15.05 -5.11 2.93
N LEU A 232 -15.56 -5.73 3.98
CA LEU A 232 -16.93 -6.23 4.03
C LEU A 232 -18.00 -5.13 3.87
N LEU A 233 -17.66 -3.86 4.09
CA LEU A 233 -18.53 -2.70 3.83
C LEU A 233 -18.96 -2.62 2.36
N ASN A 234 -18.15 -3.12 1.42
CA ASN A 234 -18.53 -3.16 0.02
C ASN A 234 -19.81 -3.98 -0.22
N GLY A 235 -20.08 -4.99 0.61
CA GLY A 235 -21.34 -5.72 0.65
C GLY A 235 -22.53 -4.90 1.13
N THR A 236 -22.32 -3.71 1.70
CA THR A 236 -23.37 -2.77 2.11
C THR A 236 -23.63 -1.67 1.07
N GLY A 237 -22.97 -1.71 -0.07
CA GLY A 237 -23.09 -0.71 -1.14
C GLY A 237 -22.23 0.54 -0.95
N LEU A 238 -21.24 0.47 -0.05
CA LEU A 238 -20.23 1.51 0.11
C LEU A 238 -18.91 1.06 -0.50
N ASN A 239 -18.42 1.77 -1.51
CA ASN A 239 -17.06 1.58 -2.02
C ASN A 239 -16.06 2.20 -1.04
N THR A 240 -15.21 1.37 -0.43
CA THR A 240 -14.35 1.79 0.69
C THR A 240 -13.03 2.41 0.27
N GLN A 241 -12.43 2.00 -0.83
CA GLN A 241 -11.09 2.41 -1.29
C GLN A 241 -10.04 2.41 -0.15
N VAL A 242 -10.06 1.39 0.73
CA VAL A 242 -9.29 1.39 2.00
C VAL A 242 -7.78 1.58 1.84
N VAL A 243 -7.20 1.25 0.69
CA VAL A 243 -5.76 1.44 0.44
C VAL A 243 -5.42 2.80 -0.18
N SER A 244 -6.42 3.61 -0.55
CA SER A 244 -6.19 4.99 -0.99
C SER A 244 -5.84 5.91 0.18
N THR A 245 -5.24 7.06 -0.11
CA THR A 245 -4.93 8.08 0.91
C THR A 245 -6.19 8.52 1.67
N ALA A 246 -7.30 8.71 0.97
CA ALA A 246 -8.57 9.11 1.55
C ALA A 246 -9.27 7.95 2.28
N GLY A 247 -9.44 6.81 1.60
CA GLY A 247 -10.15 5.65 2.12
C GLY A 247 -9.49 5.01 3.32
N SER A 248 -8.14 5.02 3.39
CA SER A 248 -7.41 4.57 4.58
C SER A 248 -7.75 5.37 5.85
N LYS A 249 -8.40 6.54 5.69
CA LYS A 249 -8.85 7.40 6.79
C LYS A 249 -10.39 7.42 6.94
N GLY A 250 -11.06 6.46 6.34
CA GLY A 250 -12.50 6.33 6.42
C GLY A 250 -13.28 7.21 5.45
N ILE A 251 -12.61 7.96 4.60
CA ILE A 251 -13.24 8.82 3.59
C ILE A 251 -13.73 7.95 2.43
N TYR A 252 -14.98 8.14 2.02
CA TYR A 252 -15.57 7.56 0.83
C TYR A 252 -16.30 8.63 0.02
N ILE A 253 -16.63 8.33 -1.22
CA ILE A 253 -17.44 9.20 -2.07
C ILE A 253 -18.60 8.41 -2.67
N LYS A 254 -19.77 9.04 -2.79
CA LYS A 254 -20.93 8.51 -3.50
C LYS A 254 -21.66 9.65 -4.19
N ASP A 255 -21.95 9.48 -5.48
CA ASP A 255 -22.59 10.50 -6.31
C ASP A 255 -21.87 11.87 -6.24
N GLY A 256 -20.55 11.87 -6.14
CA GLY A 256 -19.73 13.08 -6.01
C GLY A 256 -19.76 13.73 -4.62
N LYS A 257 -20.36 13.08 -3.62
CA LYS A 257 -20.41 13.58 -2.25
C LYS A 257 -19.52 12.77 -1.33
N ILE A 258 -18.59 13.45 -0.70
CA ILE A 258 -17.67 12.87 0.26
C ILE A 258 -18.35 12.67 1.62
N GLY A 259 -18.12 11.52 2.22
CA GLY A 259 -18.51 11.15 3.57
C GLY A 259 -17.37 10.45 4.32
N ASN A 260 -17.64 10.11 5.57
CA ASN A 260 -16.76 9.22 6.34
C ASN A 260 -17.56 7.99 6.76
N PHE A 261 -17.12 6.81 6.33
CA PHE A 261 -17.88 5.58 6.57
C PHE A 261 -17.88 5.16 8.05
N MET A 262 -16.90 5.59 8.85
CA MET A 262 -16.80 5.23 10.28
C MET A 262 -17.99 5.70 11.11
N ILE A 263 -18.79 6.66 10.63
CA ILE A 263 -19.97 7.18 11.32
C ILE A 263 -21.29 6.81 10.63
N THR A 264 -21.28 5.82 9.74
CA THR A 264 -22.47 5.34 9.02
C THR A 264 -23.09 4.12 9.69
N ASP A 265 -24.39 3.92 9.48
CA ASP A 265 -25.07 2.71 9.94
C ASP A 265 -24.53 1.44 9.27
N ASN A 266 -23.99 1.54 8.04
CA ASN A 266 -23.31 0.46 7.35
C ASN A 266 -22.08 -0.02 8.13
N PHE A 267 -21.29 0.91 8.65
CA PHE A 267 -20.11 0.59 9.46
C PHE A 267 -20.51 -0.09 10.79
N ARG A 268 -21.53 0.44 11.44
CA ARG A 268 -22.12 -0.18 12.63
C ARG A 268 -22.56 -1.63 12.34
N GLN A 269 -23.25 -1.85 11.22
CA GLN A 269 -23.75 -3.17 10.83
C GLN A 269 -22.61 -4.19 10.65
N VAL A 270 -21.46 -3.77 10.08
CA VAL A 270 -20.28 -4.64 9.96
C VAL A 270 -19.70 -5.00 11.32
N ILE A 271 -19.62 -4.06 12.26
CA ILE A 271 -19.16 -4.31 13.63
C ILE A 271 -20.07 -5.34 14.33
N GLU A 272 -21.39 -5.14 14.26
CA GLU A 272 -22.38 -6.04 14.83
C GLU A 272 -22.30 -7.45 14.20
N TYR A 273 -22.06 -7.53 12.90
CA TYR A 273 -21.90 -8.79 12.20
C TYR A 273 -20.65 -9.54 12.67
N TYR A 274 -19.49 -8.90 12.75
CA TYR A 274 -18.27 -9.54 13.26
C TYR A 274 -18.42 -9.99 14.70
N HIS A 275 -19.03 -9.18 15.55
CA HIS A 275 -19.35 -9.60 16.91
C HIS A 275 -20.20 -10.89 16.92
N SER A 276 -21.23 -10.96 16.08
CA SER A 276 -22.09 -12.14 15.98
C SER A 276 -21.34 -13.40 15.52
N LEU A 277 -20.31 -13.26 14.68
CA LEU A 277 -19.46 -14.37 14.24
C LEU A 277 -18.56 -14.87 15.38
N ILE A 278 -18.01 -13.97 16.20
CA ILE A 278 -17.24 -14.33 17.41
C ILE A 278 -18.11 -15.05 18.42
N GLU A 279 -19.32 -14.54 18.72
CA GLU A 279 -20.27 -15.19 19.65
C GLU A 279 -20.63 -16.61 19.23
N LYS A 280 -20.82 -16.83 17.92
CA LYS A 280 -21.08 -18.16 17.35
C LYS A 280 -19.82 -19.05 17.29
N GLY A 281 -18.64 -18.49 17.61
CA GLY A 281 -17.35 -19.16 17.50
C GLY A 281 -16.99 -19.49 16.06
N LEU A 282 -17.39 -18.65 15.10
CA LEU A 282 -17.05 -18.73 13.67
C LEU A 282 -15.78 -17.95 13.35
N MET A 283 -15.30 -17.16 14.29
CA MET A 283 -13.99 -16.51 14.31
C MET A 283 -13.28 -16.80 15.63
N PRO A 284 -11.95 -16.91 15.66
CA PRO A 284 -11.20 -17.07 16.91
C PRO A 284 -11.46 -15.91 17.88
N LYS A 285 -11.55 -16.22 19.17
CA LYS A 285 -11.77 -15.19 20.20
C LYS A 285 -10.60 -14.22 20.35
N ASP A 286 -9.39 -14.65 20.02
CA ASP A 286 -8.17 -13.85 20.07
C ASP A 286 -7.87 -13.10 18.76
N ILE A 287 -8.81 -13.11 17.80
CA ILE A 287 -8.60 -12.65 16.43
C ILE A 287 -8.03 -11.22 16.32
N LEU A 288 -8.42 -10.32 17.22
CA LEU A 288 -7.96 -8.93 17.21
C LEU A 288 -6.62 -8.72 17.93
N THR A 289 -6.11 -9.75 18.62
CA THR A 289 -4.83 -9.69 19.36
C THR A 289 -3.74 -10.60 18.76
N ARG A 290 -4.10 -11.41 17.78
CA ARG A 290 -3.17 -12.28 17.06
C ARG A 290 -2.22 -11.45 16.21
N ASP A 291 -0.97 -11.87 16.10
CA ASP A 291 -0.04 -11.26 15.16
C ASP A 291 -0.10 -11.90 13.77
N GLY A 292 0.47 -11.23 12.77
CA GLY A 292 0.46 -11.71 11.39
C GLY A 292 1.17 -13.06 11.21
N SER A 293 2.13 -13.40 12.07
CA SER A 293 2.84 -14.69 12.00
C SER A 293 1.95 -15.87 12.39
N GLN A 294 1.04 -15.67 13.34
CA GLN A 294 0.03 -16.65 13.72
C GLN A 294 -0.97 -16.91 12.58
N ASN A 295 -1.44 -15.84 11.93
CA ASN A 295 -2.31 -15.95 10.76
C ASN A 295 -1.60 -16.69 9.62
N THR A 296 -0.35 -16.35 9.32
CA THR A 296 0.45 -17.05 8.31
C THR A 296 0.62 -18.52 8.62
N ALA A 297 0.87 -18.85 9.89
CA ALA A 297 1.00 -20.24 10.32
C ALA A 297 -0.31 -21.04 10.16
N ASP A 298 -1.47 -20.43 10.43
CA ASP A 298 -2.76 -21.10 10.24
C ASP A 298 -3.12 -21.24 8.74
N ILE A 299 -2.78 -20.24 7.91
CA ILE A 299 -3.02 -20.25 6.46
C ILE A 299 -2.19 -21.34 5.78
N SER A 300 -0.91 -21.44 6.08
CA SER A 300 0.01 -22.43 5.48
C SER A 300 -0.09 -23.80 6.13
N ASN A 301 -0.41 -23.85 7.43
CA ASN A 301 -0.47 -25.04 8.27
C ASN A 301 0.70 -26.00 7.97
N ASP A 302 0.39 -27.25 7.61
CA ASP A 302 1.36 -28.29 7.22
C ASP A 302 1.59 -28.37 5.69
N GLY A 303 1.03 -27.44 4.92
CA GLY A 303 1.04 -27.45 3.46
C GLY A 303 0.18 -28.55 2.80
N LYS A 304 -0.62 -29.28 3.57
CA LYS A 304 -1.45 -30.39 3.08
C LYS A 304 -2.90 -30.30 3.55
N THR A 305 -3.09 -29.89 4.80
CA THR A 305 -4.39 -29.84 5.45
C THR A 305 -4.79 -28.38 5.65
N ALA A 306 -5.82 -27.92 4.97
CA ALA A 306 -6.33 -26.57 5.16
C ALA A 306 -6.98 -26.42 6.54
N LYS A 307 -6.75 -25.30 7.20
CA LYS A 307 -7.41 -24.92 8.46
C LYS A 307 -8.33 -23.73 8.32
N VAL A 308 -8.08 -22.83 7.36
CA VAL A 308 -8.81 -21.57 7.20
C VAL A 308 -9.90 -21.74 6.16
N GLY A 309 -11.13 -21.36 6.49
CA GLY A 309 -12.27 -21.40 5.57
C GLY A 309 -12.40 -20.17 4.71
N LEU A 310 -12.26 -18.98 5.30
CA LEU A 310 -12.43 -17.67 4.64
C LEU A 310 -11.44 -16.65 5.17
N ILE A 311 -10.88 -15.82 4.31
CA ILE A 311 -9.97 -14.71 4.69
C ILE A 311 -9.90 -13.64 3.58
N PHE A 312 -9.61 -12.39 3.96
CA PHE A 312 -9.14 -11.38 3.03
C PHE A 312 -7.64 -11.49 2.80
N GLY A 313 -7.17 -11.39 1.56
CA GLY A 313 -5.76 -11.48 1.21
C GLY A 313 -5.42 -10.94 -0.19
N TRP A 314 -4.17 -11.14 -0.61
CA TRP A 314 -3.65 -10.68 -1.90
C TRP A 314 -4.25 -11.47 -3.08
N ASN A 315 -4.06 -12.77 -3.09
CA ASN A 315 -4.65 -13.73 -4.03
C ASN A 315 -4.54 -15.15 -3.47
N THR A 316 -5.05 -16.12 -4.19
CA THR A 316 -5.03 -17.53 -3.74
C THR A 316 -3.62 -18.11 -3.56
N GLY A 317 -2.57 -17.48 -4.10
CA GLY A 317 -1.16 -17.81 -3.82
C GLY A 317 -0.76 -17.67 -2.35
N ASN A 318 -1.49 -16.89 -1.55
CA ASN A 318 -1.26 -16.78 -0.11
C ASN A 318 -1.31 -18.13 0.63
N PHE A 319 -1.99 -19.13 0.05
CA PHE A 319 -2.12 -20.45 0.64
C PHE A 319 -1.01 -21.44 0.24
N GLY A 320 -0.01 -21.00 -0.55
CA GLY A 320 1.11 -21.86 -0.97
C GLY A 320 0.65 -23.14 -1.65
N ASP A 321 1.08 -24.31 -1.14
CA ASP A 321 0.70 -25.62 -1.68
C ASP A 321 -0.81 -25.92 -1.59
N LEU A 322 -1.55 -25.20 -0.77
CA LEU A 322 -3.00 -25.34 -0.62
C LEU A 322 -3.81 -24.45 -1.58
N LYS A 323 -3.16 -23.62 -2.40
CA LYS A 323 -3.80 -22.61 -3.27
C LYS A 323 -4.95 -23.14 -4.13
N ASP A 324 -4.84 -24.37 -4.61
CA ASP A 324 -5.86 -25.00 -5.47
C ASP A 324 -7.15 -25.38 -4.73
N GLN A 325 -7.13 -25.37 -3.39
CA GLN A 325 -8.33 -25.58 -2.57
C GLN A 325 -9.15 -24.31 -2.39
N TYR A 326 -8.64 -23.14 -2.82
CA TYR A 326 -9.26 -21.85 -2.60
C TYR A 326 -9.67 -21.19 -3.90
N GLU A 327 -10.62 -20.28 -3.78
CA GLU A 327 -11.02 -19.35 -4.83
C GLU A 327 -11.41 -18.01 -4.22
N SER A 328 -11.27 -16.95 -5.00
CA SER A 328 -11.83 -15.63 -4.67
C SER A 328 -13.32 -15.61 -4.94
N ILE A 329 -14.08 -14.97 -4.06
CA ILE A 329 -15.54 -14.83 -4.18
C ILE A 329 -15.94 -13.36 -4.12
N GLU A 330 -17.03 -13.02 -4.79
CA GLU A 330 -17.67 -11.72 -4.66
C GLU A 330 -18.05 -11.45 -3.20
N VAL A 331 -18.04 -10.17 -2.78
CA VAL A 331 -18.45 -9.84 -1.42
C VAL A 331 -19.94 -10.12 -1.25
N PRO A 332 -20.34 -10.88 -0.21
CA PRO A 332 -21.74 -11.16 0.03
C PRO A 332 -22.52 -9.91 0.45
N ALA A 333 -23.76 -9.77 -0.05
CA ALA A 333 -24.64 -8.66 0.27
C ALA A 333 -25.05 -8.65 1.75
N ALA A 334 -25.02 -7.47 2.35
CA ALA A 334 -25.51 -7.24 3.70
C ALA A 334 -27.05 -7.36 3.77
N PRO A 335 -27.64 -7.61 4.96
CA PRO A 335 -29.08 -7.61 5.13
C PRO A 335 -29.74 -6.32 4.61
N GLY A 336 -30.73 -6.47 3.75
CA GLY A 336 -31.47 -5.36 3.15
C GLY A 336 -30.80 -4.70 1.92
N VAL A 337 -29.66 -5.21 1.49
CA VAL A 337 -28.93 -4.74 0.30
C VAL A 337 -29.12 -5.74 -0.84
N SER A 338 -29.43 -5.27 -2.04
CA SER A 338 -29.48 -6.12 -3.23
C SER A 338 -28.09 -6.36 -3.78
N TYR A 339 -27.92 -7.41 -4.60
CA TYR A 339 -26.65 -7.69 -5.23
C TYR A 339 -26.15 -6.54 -6.12
N GLU A 340 -27.05 -5.87 -6.81
CA GLU A 340 -26.75 -4.74 -7.71
C GLU A 340 -26.28 -3.49 -6.95
N GLU A 341 -26.48 -3.44 -5.65
CA GLU A 341 -25.97 -2.36 -4.80
C GLU A 341 -24.60 -2.68 -4.22
N THR A 342 -24.19 -3.96 -4.20
CA THR A 342 -22.85 -4.33 -3.70
C THR A 342 -21.77 -3.78 -4.62
N THR A 343 -20.63 -3.45 -4.05
CA THR A 343 -19.48 -2.91 -4.77
C THR A 343 -18.23 -3.73 -4.47
N TRP A 344 -17.16 -3.51 -5.21
CA TRP A 344 -15.82 -3.96 -4.80
C TRP A 344 -14.82 -2.91 -5.19
N GLU A 345 -13.75 -2.80 -4.44
CA GLU A 345 -12.69 -1.84 -4.73
C GLU A 345 -12.21 -2.02 -6.17
N PRO A 346 -12.24 -0.96 -6.99
CA PRO A 346 -11.70 -1.05 -8.34
C PRO A 346 -10.19 -1.27 -8.28
N GLN A 347 -9.62 -1.72 -9.37
CA GLN A 347 -8.19 -1.62 -9.54
C GLN A 347 -7.80 -0.15 -9.39
N PHE A 348 -6.89 0.13 -8.44
CA PHE A 348 -6.23 1.43 -8.42
C PHE A 348 -5.37 1.55 -9.67
N GLU A 349 -5.27 2.76 -10.19
CA GLU A 349 -4.14 3.08 -11.05
C GLU A 349 -2.90 2.72 -10.23
N ASP A 350 -2.09 1.76 -10.73
CA ASP A 350 -0.89 1.27 -10.05
C ASP A 350 0.22 2.33 -10.06
N ILE A 351 -0.16 3.58 -9.73
CA ILE A 351 0.71 4.74 -9.67
C ILE A 351 1.11 4.99 -8.22
N TYR A 352 2.40 4.99 -7.99
CA TYR A 352 3.01 5.12 -6.67
C TYR A 352 4.06 6.22 -6.65
N ASN A 353 4.49 6.62 -5.46
CA ASN A 353 5.64 7.52 -5.32
C ASN A 353 6.85 6.95 -6.08
N GLY A 354 7.54 7.81 -6.77
CA GLY A 354 8.67 7.44 -7.62
C GLY A 354 9.93 8.23 -7.27
N ALA A 355 10.52 8.86 -8.28
CA ALA A 355 11.76 9.61 -8.17
C ALA A 355 11.51 11.11 -8.05
N CYS A 356 12.12 11.76 -7.06
CA CYS A 356 12.27 13.23 -7.00
C CYS A 356 13.74 13.62 -7.04
N VAL A 357 14.02 14.81 -7.55
CA VAL A 357 15.36 15.40 -7.70
C VAL A 357 15.54 16.51 -6.69
N LYS A 358 16.71 16.61 -6.08
CA LYS A 358 17.07 17.70 -5.18
C LYS A 358 17.18 19.01 -5.94
N ALA A 359 16.64 20.08 -5.38
CA ALA A 359 16.86 21.44 -5.84
C ALA A 359 18.33 21.88 -5.67
N ASP A 360 18.72 22.95 -6.36
CA ASP A 360 20.04 23.60 -6.24
C ASP A 360 21.25 22.69 -6.59
N LEU A 361 21.04 21.64 -7.38
CA LEU A 361 22.15 20.90 -8.00
C LEU A 361 22.86 21.79 -9.03
N ASP A 362 24.18 21.67 -9.16
CA ASP A 362 24.85 22.28 -10.31
C ASP A 362 24.42 21.60 -11.62
N GLU A 363 24.66 22.29 -12.73
CA GLU A 363 24.19 21.86 -14.06
C GLU A 363 24.63 20.44 -14.44
N ALA A 364 25.85 20.03 -14.05
CA ALA A 364 26.37 18.70 -14.37
C ALA A 364 25.66 17.60 -13.57
N HIS A 365 25.44 17.84 -12.26
CA HIS A 365 24.74 16.91 -11.39
C HIS A 365 23.25 16.85 -11.74
N LYS A 366 22.60 18.00 -12.01
CA LYS A 366 21.21 18.05 -12.46
C LYS A 366 21.03 17.25 -13.76
N THR A 367 21.86 17.53 -14.77
CA THR A 367 21.80 16.80 -16.05
C THR A 367 21.99 15.29 -15.87
N ALA A 368 22.90 14.88 -15.00
CA ALA A 368 23.12 13.45 -14.70
C ALA A 368 21.90 12.83 -14.00
N ALA A 369 21.32 13.52 -13.02
CA ALA A 369 20.12 13.06 -12.30
C ALA A 369 18.92 12.88 -13.25
N LEU A 370 18.67 13.85 -14.14
CA LEU A 370 17.58 13.77 -15.12
C LEU A 370 17.79 12.59 -16.08
N LYS A 371 19.02 12.37 -16.56
CA LYS A 371 19.35 11.21 -17.43
C LYS A 371 19.17 9.87 -16.73
N ILE A 372 19.49 9.78 -15.42
CA ILE A 372 19.24 8.56 -14.63
C ILE A 372 17.75 8.24 -14.63
N ILE A 373 16.90 9.20 -14.27
CA ILE A 373 15.45 9.01 -14.20
C ILE A 373 14.89 8.67 -15.57
N ASP A 374 15.24 9.43 -16.60
CA ASP A 374 14.77 9.21 -17.98
C ASP A 374 15.18 7.83 -18.53
N LYS A 375 16.40 7.38 -18.21
CA LYS A 375 16.86 6.04 -18.58
C LYS A 375 16.13 4.96 -17.79
N TRP A 376 15.94 5.17 -16.49
CA TRP A 376 15.35 4.15 -15.61
C TRP A 376 13.91 3.80 -15.99
N ILE A 377 13.15 4.80 -16.49
CA ILE A 377 11.74 4.61 -16.89
C ILE A 377 11.58 3.90 -18.27
N THR A 378 12.65 3.56 -18.96
CA THR A 378 12.55 2.82 -20.24
C THR A 378 12.06 1.39 -20.01
N PRO A 379 11.41 0.73 -21.01
CA PRO A 379 10.84 -0.61 -20.85
C PRO A 379 11.80 -1.65 -20.27
N ASP A 380 12.99 -1.81 -20.86
CA ASP A 380 13.97 -2.78 -20.39
C ASP A 380 14.44 -2.50 -18.95
N MET A 381 14.69 -1.21 -18.63
CA MET A 381 15.13 -0.83 -17.29
C MET A 381 14.02 -0.98 -16.27
N SER A 382 12.77 -0.72 -16.64
CA SER A 382 11.59 -0.96 -15.80
C SER A 382 11.44 -2.45 -15.45
N MET A 383 11.58 -3.33 -16.44
CA MET A 383 11.53 -4.78 -16.24
C MET A 383 12.71 -5.29 -15.42
N GLU A 384 13.94 -4.81 -15.71
CA GLU A 384 15.14 -5.14 -14.94
C GLU A 384 15.01 -4.66 -13.49
N SER A 385 14.50 -3.45 -13.29
CA SER A 385 14.23 -2.89 -11.96
C SER A 385 13.27 -3.78 -11.16
N TYR A 386 12.19 -4.24 -11.79
CA TYR A 386 11.15 -5.02 -11.12
C TYR A 386 11.57 -6.47 -10.87
N TYR A 387 12.06 -7.18 -11.90
CA TYR A 387 12.30 -8.63 -11.88
C TYR A 387 13.75 -9.03 -11.63
N GLY A 388 14.71 -8.11 -11.79
CA GLY A 388 16.14 -8.37 -11.77
C GLY A 388 16.77 -8.41 -13.16
N ASP A 389 18.07 -8.66 -13.21
CA ASP A 389 18.91 -8.52 -14.39
C ASP A 389 18.33 -9.22 -15.63
N LEU A 390 18.24 -8.47 -16.74
CA LEU A 390 17.85 -8.99 -18.06
C LEU A 390 18.73 -10.18 -18.47
N ASP A 391 18.13 -11.13 -19.19
CA ASP A 391 18.72 -12.40 -19.64
C ASP A 391 19.16 -13.35 -18.51
N THR A 392 18.93 -12.97 -17.25
CA THR A 392 19.21 -13.81 -16.08
C THR A 392 17.92 -14.19 -15.36
N TYR A 393 17.07 -13.23 -15.07
CA TYR A 393 15.82 -13.39 -14.33
C TYR A 393 14.59 -13.09 -15.17
N ILE A 394 14.72 -12.22 -16.14
CA ILE A 394 13.69 -11.89 -17.13
C ILE A 394 14.35 -11.73 -18.50
N SER A 395 13.67 -12.17 -19.58
CA SER A 395 14.13 -11.96 -20.97
C SER A 395 13.23 -10.99 -21.72
N ASN A 396 13.82 -10.21 -22.63
CA ASN A 396 13.08 -9.43 -23.61
C ASN A 396 12.90 -10.28 -24.87
N GLU A 397 11.65 -10.65 -25.17
CA GLU A 397 11.28 -11.47 -26.35
C GLU A 397 10.99 -10.60 -27.60
N GLY A 398 11.14 -9.27 -27.48
CA GLY A 398 10.79 -8.31 -28.53
C GLY A 398 9.32 -7.88 -28.52
N ASP A 399 9.03 -6.80 -29.24
CA ASP A 399 7.67 -6.24 -29.37
C ASP A 399 6.94 -6.02 -28.02
N GLY A 400 7.66 -5.54 -27.00
CA GLY A 400 7.10 -5.30 -25.67
C GLY A 400 6.80 -6.57 -24.84
N LYS A 401 7.26 -7.74 -25.30
CA LYS A 401 7.03 -9.01 -24.61
C LYS A 401 8.23 -9.38 -23.75
N TYR A 402 7.94 -9.75 -22.51
CA TYR A 402 8.94 -10.20 -21.56
C TYR A 402 8.54 -11.56 -20.98
N ASN A 403 9.54 -12.35 -20.56
CA ASN A 403 9.30 -13.65 -19.94
C ASN A 403 10.16 -13.81 -18.69
N VAL A 404 9.55 -14.11 -17.56
CA VAL A 404 10.23 -14.39 -16.30
C VAL A 404 10.92 -15.74 -16.40
N LEU A 405 12.24 -15.76 -16.29
CA LEU A 405 13.09 -16.95 -16.44
C LEU A 405 13.24 -17.71 -15.12
N LYS A 406 13.16 -17.00 -14.00
CA LYS A 406 13.25 -17.55 -12.64
C LYS A 406 12.20 -16.88 -11.77
N PHE A 407 11.10 -17.56 -11.60
CA PHE A 407 10.08 -17.14 -10.65
C PHE A 407 10.49 -17.55 -9.23
N GLN A 408 10.26 -16.67 -8.28
CA GLN A 408 10.31 -16.96 -6.84
C GLN A 408 9.11 -16.29 -6.18
N ASP A 409 8.63 -16.86 -5.09
CA ASP A 409 7.51 -16.33 -4.31
C ASP A 409 7.77 -14.90 -3.79
N ASP A 410 9.04 -14.50 -3.66
CA ASP A 410 9.46 -13.14 -3.36
C ASP A 410 10.37 -12.60 -4.47
N LEU A 411 9.79 -11.88 -5.43
CA LEU A 411 10.49 -11.23 -6.55
C LEU A 411 11.56 -10.24 -6.09
N SER A 412 11.46 -9.71 -4.87
CA SER A 412 12.43 -8.77 -4.31
C SER A 412 13.83 -9.39 -4.10
N THR A 413 13.94 -10.72 -4.17
CA THR A 413 15.23 -11.41 -4.09
C THR A 413 16.16 -11.07 -5.26
N PHE A 414 15.61 -10.78 -6.42
CA PHE A 414 16.38 -10.55 -7.65
C PHE A 414 16.26 -9.13 -8.19
N GLY A 415 15.17 -8.43 -7.89
CA GLY A 415 14.86 -7.08 -8.34
C GLY A 415 14.46 -6.18 -7.18
N LEU A 416 14.11 -4.96 -7.51
CA LEU A 416 13.58 -3.97 -6.56
C LEU A 416 12.06 -4.09 -6.40
N ALA A 417 11.43 -4.95 -7.21
CA ALA A 417 9.98 -5.14 -7.23
C ALA A 417 9.24 -3.78 -7.22
N ASP A 418 8.31 -3.59 -6.28
CA ASP A 418 7.53 -2.38 -6.13
C ASP A 418 8.29 -1.17 -5.50
N ARG A 419 9.62 -1.24 -5.34
CA ARG A 419 10.42 -0.15 -4.78
C ARG A 419 11.38 0.50 -5.80
N GLY A 420 11.47 -0.04 -7.00
CA GLY A 420 12.20 0.58 -8.09
C GLY A 420 11.38 1.65 -8.82
N LEU A 421 12.03 2.47 -9.64
CA LEU A 421 11.32 3.31 -10.60
C LEU A 421 10.93 2.43 -11.79
N THR A 422 9.66 2.47 -12.17
CA THR A 422 9.11 1.56 -13.18
C THR A 422 8.00 2.24 -13.95
N TRP A 423 7.96 2.04 -15.25
CA TRP A 423 6.80 2.29 -16.09
C TRP A 423 6.55 1.08 -16.97
N VAL A 424 5.38 0.50 -16.81
CA VAL A 424 4.92 -0.60 -17.62
C VAL A 424 3.77 -0.14 -18.49
N SER A 425 4.03 0.04 -19.77
CA SER A 425 3.05 0.52 -20.73
C SER A 425 2.05 -0.57 -21.15
N ASP A 426 0.87 -0.16 -21.65
CA ASP A 426 -0.22 -1.06 -22.06
C ASP A 426 0.15 -2.03 -23.19
N ASP A 427 1.20 -1.73 -23.96
CA ASP A 427 1.71 -2.60 -25.02
C ASP A 427 2.75 -3.60 -24.52
N MET A 428 3.13 -3.54 -23.25
CA MET A 428 4.01 -4.53 -22.63
C MET A 428 3.21 -5.70 -22.07
N SER A 429 3.81 -6.88 -22.12
CA SER A 429 3.27 -8.09 -21.52
C SER A 429 4.36 -8.93 -20.87
N VAL A 430 4.04 -9.55 -19.73
CA VAL A 430 4.98 -10.41 -19.00
C VAL A 430 4.38 -11.79 -18.85
N SER A 431 5.10 -12.81 -19.28
CA SER A 431 4.78 -14.23 -19.08
C SER A 431 5.68 -14.86 -18.02
N GLY A 432 5.29 -16.02 -17.50
CA GLY A 432 6.08 -16.76 -16.51
C GLY A 432 6.00 -16.23 -15.07
N ASP A 433 5.15 -15.22 -14.82
CA ASP A 433 4.84 -14.71 -13.48
C ASP A 433 3.55 -15.34 -12.95
N GLU A 434 3.68 -16.35 -12.10
CA GLU A 434 2.54 -17.09 -11.55
C GLU A 434 1.66 -16.21 -10.64
N ASP A 435 2.26 -15.27 -9.89
CA ASP A 435 1.52 -14.38 -9.00
C ASP A 435 0.57 -13.48 -9.79
N LYS A 436 1.03 -12.96 -10.93
CA LYS A 436 0.21 -12.16 -11.83
C LYS A 436 -0.94 -12.95 -12.44
N VAL A 437 -0.70 -14.20 -12.84
CA VAL A 437 -1.74 -15.08 -13.36
C VAL A 437 -2.82 -15.32 -12.30
N LEU A 438 -2.43 -15.53 -11.06
CA LEU A 438 -3.37 -15.67 -9.94
C LEU A 438 -4.10 -14.36 -9.64
N ALA A 439 -3.39 -13.24 -9.60
CA ALA A 439 -3.98 -11.92 -9.36
C ALA A 439 -5.02 -11.55 -10.44
N GLU A 440 -4.73 -11.82 -11.71
CA GLU A 440 -5.70 -11.62 -12.80
C GLU A 440 -6.93 -12.53 -12.66
N LYS A 441 -6.69 -13.81 -12.39
CA LYS A 441 -7.78 -14.79 -12.20
C LYS A 441 -8.70 -14.37 -11.05
N ASP A 442 -8.10 -14.05 -9.90
CA ASP A 442 -8.83 -13.73 -8.68
C ASP A 442 -9.53 -12.36 -8.80
N GLY A 443 -8.87 -11.39 -9.44
CA GLY A 443 -9.44 -10.07 -9.70
C GLY A 443 -10.66 -10.07 -10.61
N LYS A 444 -10.71 -10.95 -11.61
CA LYS A 444 -11.87 -11.12 -12.51
C LYS A 444 -13.16 -11.48 -11.77
N THR A 445 -13.06 -12.07 -10.59
CA THR A 445 -14.21 -12.37 -9.74
C THR A 445 -15.07 -11.14 -9.44
N TYR A 446 -14.43 -9.96 -9.36
CA TYR A 446 -15.09 -8.73 -8.93
C TYR A 446 -15.54 -7.82 -10.08
N GLU A 447 -15.32 -8.21 -11.32
CA GLU A 447 -15.64 -7.38 -12.50
C GLU A 447 -17.06 -6.83 -12.47
N THR A 448 -18.03 -7.65 -12.07
CA THR A 448 -19.44 -7.22 -11.97
C THR A 448 -19.63 -6.21 -10.84
N GLN A 449 -19.14 -6.49 -9.63
CA GLN A 449 -19.29 -5.59 -8.49
C GLN A 449 -18.51 -4.27 -8.67
N GLN A 450 -17.39 -4.29 -9.38
CA GLN A 450 -16.65 -3.10 -9.77
C GLN A 450 -17.44 -2.26 -10.80
N SER A 451 -18.21 -2.90 -11.69
CA SER A 451 -19.03 -2.20 -12.67
C SER A 451 -20.23 -1.46 -12.06
N HIS A 452 -20.58 -1.75 -10.79
CA HIS A 452 -21.62 -1.02 -10.06
C HIS A 452 -21.14 0.35 -9.56
N ILE A 453 -19.83 0.64 -9.64
CA ILE A 453 -19.24 1.90 -9.19
C ILE A 453 -19.35 2.91 -10.33
N GLY A 454 -19.98 4.05 -10.05
CA GLY A 454 -20.09 5.15 -11.02
C GLY A 454 -18.81 6.00 -11.06
N ASP A 455 -18.63 6.75 -12.14
CA ASP A 455 -17.46 7.65 -12.34
C ASP A 455 -17.28 8.68 -11.19
N LYS A 456 -18.38 9.01 -10.49
CA LYS A 456 -18.37 9.95 -9.36
C LYS A 456 -18.25 9.27 -7.99
N ASP A 457 -18.05 7.96 -7.98
CA ASP A 457 -17.93 7.16 -6.75
C ASP A 457 -16.48 6.75 -6.45
N LEU A 458 -15.53 7.42 -7.11
CA LEU A 458 -14.10 7.25 -6.92
C LEU A 458 -13.44 8.58 -6.55
N ILE A 459 -12.48 8.52 -5.63
CA ILE A 459 -11.56 9.62 -5.35
C ILE A 459 -10.25 9.28 -6.06
N PRO A 460 -9.91 9.99 -7.16
CA PRO A 460 -8.64 9.75 -7.85
C PRO A 460 -7.43 9.93 -6.95
N ALA A 461 -6.36 9.17 -7.20
CA ALA A 461 -5.14 9.20 -6.38
C ALA A 461 -4.41 10.55 -6.40
N TYR A 462 -4.67 11.38 -7.42
CA TYR A 462 -4.11 12.73 -7.55
C TYR A 462 -4.94 13.82 -6.84
N VAL A 463 -6.08 13.50 -6.21
CA VAL A 463 -6.79 14.45 -5.34
C VAL A 463 -6.02 14.63 -4.05
N ARG A 464 -5.60 15.85 -3.78
CA ARG A 464 -4.72 16.19 -2.65
C ARG A 464 -5.17 17.43 -1.93
N LEU A 465 -4.92 17.47 -0.64
CA LEU A 465 -5.15 18.64 0.19
C LEU A 465 -3.95 19.58 0.10
N SER A 466 -4.16 20.90 0.42
CA SER A 466 -3.02 21.79 0.68
C SER A 466 -2.26 21.35 1.93
N ALA A 467 -1.02 21.79 2.09
CA ALA A 467 -0.22 21.50 3.30
C ALA A 467 -0.92 21.91 4.60
N GLU A 468 -1.62 23.07 4.61
CA GLU A 468 -2.38 23.54 5.76
C GLU A 468 -3.58 22.64 6.07
N ASP A 469 -4.40 22.34 5.06
CA ASP A 469 -5.59 21.50 5.21
C ASP A 469 -5.18 20.06 5.57
N ASN A 470 -4.09 19.55 5.00
CA ASN A 470 -3.56 18.23 5.32
C ASN A 470 -3.04 18.14 6.77
N THR A 471 -2.40 19.18 7.28
CA THR A 471 -2.01 19.26 8.70
C THR A 471 -3.23 19.17 9.60
N THR A 472 -4.31 19.89 9.27
CA THR A 472 -5.59 19.83 10.02
C THR A 472 -6.18 18.42 9.98
N VAL A 473 -6.29 17.83 8.79
CA VAL A 473 -6.83 16.46 8.60
C VAL A 473 -5.99 15.42 9.34
N SER A 474 -4.67 15.54 9.33
CA SER A 474 -3.76 14.60 10.02
C SER A 474 -3.91 14.66 11.54
N ASN A 475 -4.04 15.87 12.09
CA ASN A 475 -4.29 16.05 13.52
C ASN A 475 -5.65 15.47 13.93
N ASN A 476 -6.70 15.77 13.15
CA ASN A 476 -8.04 15.22 13.37
C ASN A 476 -8.01 13.68 13.28
N ASN A 477 -7.37 13.11 12.28
CA ASN A 477 -7.24 11.66 12.11
C ASN A 477 -6.57 11.00 13.33
N SER A 478 -5.51 11.60 13.86
CA SER A 478 -4.85 11.09 15.08
C SER A 478 -5.83 11.01 16.25
N ASN A 479 -6.66 12.05 16.46
CA ASN A 479 -7.68 12.06 17.51
C ASN A 479 -8.80 11.04 17.24
N ILE A 480 -9.28 10.97 15.99
CA ILE A 480 -10.34 10.07 15.53
C ILE A 480 -9.91 8.61 15.77
N PHE A 481 -8.77 8.18 15.26
CA PHE A 481 -8.34 6.79 15.37
C PHE A 481 -7.96 6.39 16.79
N ASN A 482 -7.32 7.27 17.56
CA ASN A 482 -7.03 7.01 18.97
C ASN A 482 -8.31 6.81 19.81
N TYR A 483 -9.40 7.47 19.45
CA TYR A 483 -10.69 7.28 20.11
C TYR A 483 -11.45 6.07 19.56
N ALA A 484 -11.56 5.95 18.23
CA ALA A 484 -12.43 4.99 17.58
C ALA A 484 -11.94 3.54 17.67
N MET A 485 -10.65 3.27 17.35
CA MET A 485 -10.19 1.91 17.16
C MET A 485 -10.25 1.03 18.42
N PRO A 486 -9.95 1.52 19.65
CA PRO A 486 -10.16 0.74 20.86
C PRO A 486 -11.62 0.39 21.11
N LEU A 487 -12.56 1.32 20.83
CA LEU A 487 -14.00 1.07 20.97
C LEU A 487 -14.51 0.05 19.96
N ILE A 488 -14.13 0.20 18.69
CA ILE A 488 -14.48 -0.74 17.61
C ILE A 488 -13.99 -2.15 17.97
N SER A 489 -12.73 -2.27 18.42
CA SER A 489 -12.17 -3.55 18.85
C SER A 489 -12.96 -4.15 20.01
N THR A 490 -13.33 -3.34 21.01
CA THR A 490 -14.16 -3.78 22.13
C THR A 490 -15.53 -4.25 21.65
N TRP A 491 -16.19 -3.50 20.78
CA TRP A 491 -17.52 -3.88 20.28
C TRP A 491 -17.50 -5.16 19.44
N ILE A 492 -16.48 -5.34 18.62
CA ILE A 492 -16.31 -6.60 17.88
C ILE A 492 -16.05 -7.75 18.85
N GLN A 493 -15.14 -7.57 19.81
CA GLN A 493 -14.69 -8.64 20.72
C GLN A 493 -15.73 -8.98 21.80
N ASP A 494 -16.25 -7.97 22.50
CA ASP A 494 -17.00 -8.12 23.74
C ASP A 494 -18.47 -7.69 23.58
N GLY A 495 -18.83 -7.06 22.45
CA GLY A 495 -20.16 -6.51 22.21
C GLY A 495 -20.41 -5.19 22.94
N GLY A 496 -21.67 -4.94 23.30
CA GLY A 496 -22.07 -3.73 24.00
C GLY A 496 -22.36 -2.53 23.10
N LEU A 497 -22.40 -2.71 21.79
CA LEU A 497 -22.79 -1.68 20.83
C LEU A 497 -24.32 -1.47 20.87
N THR A 498 -24.76 -0.58 21.75
CA THR A 498 -26.17 -0.14 21.87
C THR A 498 -26.41 1.12 21.04
N ASP A 499 -27.67 1.48 20.83
CA ASP A 499 -28.03 2.74 20.15
C ASP A 499 -27.47 3.96 20.87
N ASP A 500 -27.50 3.98 22.19
CA ASP A 500 -26.94 5.09 22.98
C ASP A 500 -25.40 5.16 22.81
N ALA A 501 -24.71 4.01 22.89
CA ALA A 501 -23.26 3.94 22.67
C ALA A 501 -22.86 4.38 21.26
N TRP A 502 -23.63 3.98 20.24
CA TRP A 502 -23.41 4.40 18.87
C TRP A 502 -23.62 5.91 18.69
N ASN A 503 -24.70 6.46 19.24
CA ASN A 503 -24.98 7.89 19.16
C ASN A 503 -23.90 8.73 19.87
N GLU A 504 -23.42 8.28 21.03
CA GLU A 504 -22.30 8.91 21.75
C GLU A 504 -21.01 8.85 20.92
N TYR A 505 -20.71 7.68 20.33
CA TYR A 505 -19.56 7.51 19.44
C TYR A 505 -19.61 8.48 18.26
N VAL A 506 -20.72 8.52 17.50
CA VAL A 506 -20.88 9.44 16.36
C VAL A 506 -20.74 10.90 16.78
N SER A 507 -21.34 11.27 17.92
CA SER A 507 -21.22 12.63 18.45
C SER A 507 -19.76 12.98 18.78
N THR A 508 -19.04 12.06 19.42
CA THR A 508 -17.64 12.26 19.77
C THR A 508 -16.75 12.29 18.52
N MET A 509 -16.97 11.41 17.55
CA MET A 509 -16.26 11.43 16.27
C MET A 509 -16.36 12.78 15.55
N LYS A 510 -17.55 13.40 15.57
CA LYS A 510 -17.73 14.75 15.03
C LYS A 510 -16.95 15.81 15.82
N GLN A 511 -16.89 15.68 17.14
CA GLN A 511 -16.07 16.56 17.99
C GLN A 511 -14.56 16.39 17.73
N GLN A 512 -14.12 15.20 17.31
CA GLN A 512 -12.73 14.92 16.93
C GLN A 512 -12.38 15.39 15.52
N GLY A 513 -13.32 15.97 14.76
CA GLY A 513 -13.05 16.62 13.48
C GLY A 513 -13.48 15.84 12.24
N VAL A 514 -14.28 14.77 12.34
CA VAL A 514 -14.75 14.01 11.18
C VAL A 514 -15.47 14.90 10.16
N ASP A 515 -16.38 15.78 10.62
CA ASP A 515 -17.13 16.68 9.74
C ASP A 515 -16.23 17.74 9.06
N GLU A 516 -15.15 18.14 9.71
CA GLU A 516 -14.15 19.05 9.13
C GLU A 516 -13.33 18.33 8.06
N ASN A 517 -12.87 17.11 8.34
CA ASN A 517 -12.15 16.29 7.36
C ASN A 517 -12.99 16.07 6.09
N VAL A 518 -14.26 15.72 6.23
CA VAL A 518 -15.20 15.57 5.10
C VAL A 518 -15.29 16.85 4.27
N LYS A 519 -15.42 18.02 4.91
CA LYS A 519 -15.49 19.30 4.20
C LYS A 519 -14.19 19.63 3.45
N LEU A 520 -13.04 19.34 4.06
CA LEU A 520 -11.75 19.60 3.44
C LEU A 520 -11.51 18.68 2.24
N TRP A 521 -11.82 17.38 2.36
CA TRP A 521 -11.75 16.45 1.24
C TRP A 521 -12.73 16.83 0.12
N GLN A 522 -13.98 17.24 0.43
CA GLN A 522 -14.94 17.71 -0.58
C GLN A 522 -14.41 18.94 -1.33
N LYS A 523 -13.89 19.93 -0.59
CA LYS A 523 -13.32 21.15 -1.18
C LYS A 523 -12.24 20.82 -2.23
N TRP A 524 -11.33 19.92 -1.89
CA TRP A 524 -10.20 19.58 -2.76
C TRP A 524 -10.60 18.65 -3.90
N TYR A 525 -11.52 17.71 -3.66
CA TYR A 525 -12.14 16.93 -4.72
C TYR A 525 -12.80 17.85 -5.77
N ASP A 526 -13.69 18.74 -5.33
CA ASP A 526 -14.39 19.65 -6.23
C ASP A 526 -13.42 20.57 -7.00
N LYS A 527 -12.36 21.05 -6.33
CA LYS A 527 -11.34 21.90 -6.97
C LYS A 527 -10.56 21.13 -8.04
N THR A 528 -10.17 19.89 -7.76
CA THR A 528 -9.42 19.04 -8.69
C THR A 528 -10.28 18.66 -9.88
N MET A 529 -11.53 18.22 -9.65
CA MET A 529 -12.46 17.85 -10.74
C MET A 529 -12.87 19.03 -11.62
N ALA A 530 -12.83 20.25 -11.12
CA ALA A 530 -13.13 21.45 -11.91
C ALA A 530 -12.00 21.84 -12.88
N GLN A 531 -10.80 21.27 -12.74
CA GLN A 531 -9.67 21.48 -13.65
C GLN A 531 -9.59 20.45 -14.79
N GLU A 532 -10.39 19.42 -14.72
CA GLU A 532 -10.58 18.42 -15.79
C GLU A 532 -11.56 18.90 -16.86
#